data_dc49a074a9b0426ffc92bf90f488180d
#
_entry.id   dc49a074a9b0426ffc92bf90f488180d
#
_cell.length_a   1.000
_cell.length_b   1.000
_cell.length_c   1.000
_cell.angle_alpha   90.00
_cell.angle_beta   90.00
_cell.angle_gamma   90.00
#
_symmetry.space_group_name_H-M   'P 1'
#
loop_
_entity.id
_entity.type
_entity.pdbx_description
1 polymer ?
#
loop_
_entity_poly.entity_id
_entity_poly.type
_entity_poly.pdbx_seq_one_letter_code
_entity_poly.pdbx_strand_id
1 'polypeptide(L)'
;LMEVQQVADDAQIGDTVVLDVTPEKEDFGRMAASTTKQVLAQKLRDQQRKMIQEEFADLEDPVLTARVIRFERQSVIMAVSSGIGRPEVEAELPKRDQLPNDNYRANATFKVFLKEVSEIARKGPQLFVSRANAGLVVYLFENEVPEIQEGSVKIVAVSREANPPSRAVGPRTKVA
;
A
#
# COMPACT_ATOMS: atom_id res chain seq x y z
N LEU A 1 -51.15 -15.51 -5.24
CA LEU A 1 -51.90 -16.65 -5.78
C LEU A 1 -51.34 -17.15 -7.12
N MET A 2 -51.02 -16.28 -8.05
CA MET A 2 -50.46 -16.72 -9.35
C MET A 2 -49.07 -17.38 -9.25
N GLU A 3 -48.22 -16.97 -8.32
CA GLU A 3 -46.88 -17.59 -8.12
C GLU A 3 -46.97 -18.97 -7.47
N VAL A 4 -47.96 -19.21 -6.62
CA VAL A 4 -48.16 -20.49 -5.94
C VAL A 4 -48.75 -21.54 -6.86
N GLN A 5 -49.65 -21.16 -7.79
CA GLN A 5 -50.25 -22.06 -8.76
C GLN A 5 -49.29 -22.58 -9.85
N GLN A 6 -48.13 -21.93 -10.02
CA GLN A 6 -47.07 -22.44 -10.91
C GLN A 6 -46.29 -23.64 -10.32
N VAL A 7 -46.40 -23.86 -9.02
CA VAL A 7 -45.61 -24.88 -8.29
C VAL A 7 -46.49 -26.01 -7.76
N ALA A 8 -47.79 -25.78 -7.57
CA ALA A 8 -48.73 -26.80 -7.09
C ALA A 8 -50.08 -26.57 -7.78
N ASP A 9 -50.39 -27.43 -8.77
CA ASP A 9 -51.61 -27.35 -9.60
C ASP A 9 -52.91 -27.49 -8.78
N ASP A 10 -52.88 -28.10 -7.60
CA ASP A 10 -54.02 -28.41 -6.75
C ASP A 10 -54.16 -27.50 -5.50
N ALA A 11 -53.41 -26.42 -5.38
CA ALA A 11 -53.40 -25.56 -4.18
C ALA A 11 -54.68 -24.70 -4.11
N GLN A 12 -55.41 -24.79 -2.98
CA GLN A 12 -56.57 -23.96 -2.66
C GLN A 12 -56.23 -22.83 -1.67
N ILE A 13 -57.10 -21.81 -1.63
CA ILE A 13 -56.93 -20.68 -0.71
C ILE A 13 -57.02 -21.17 0.72
N GLY A 14 -55.94 -21.06 1.47
CA GLY A 14 -55.78 -21.51 2.88
C GLY A 14 -54.86 -22.70 3.06
N ASP A 15 -54.40 -23.33 1.96
CA ASP A 15 -53.45 -24.42 2.03
C ASP A 15 -52.03 -23.92 2.31
N THR A 16 -51.29 -24.69 3.09
CA THR A 16 -49.86 -24.42 3.34
C THR A 16 -49.05 -25.21 2.32
N VAL A 17 -48.43 -24.51 1.39
CA VAL A 17 -47.53 -25.09 0.40
C VAL A 17 -46.09 -24.95 0.90
N VAL A 18 -45.40 -26.08 1.03
CA VAL A 18 -43.97 -26.10 1.38
C VAL A 18 -43.20 -26.10 0.07
N LEU A 19 -42.51 -25.02 -0.18
CA LEU A 19 -41.59 -24.88 -1.32
C LEU A 19 -40.20 -25.26 -0.88
N ASP A 20 -39.65 -26.31 -1.46
CA ASP A 20 -38.27 -26.64 -1.27
C ASP A 20 -37.41 -25.78 -2.21
N VAL A 21 -36.82 -24.74 -1.66
CA VAL A 21 -35.90 -23.81 -2.37
C VAL A 21 -34.43 -24.23 -2.25
N THR A 22 -34.18 -25.45 -1.81
CA THR A 22 -32.83 -25.98 -1.69
C THR A 22 -32.23 -26.14 -3.09
N PRO A 23 -31.16 -25.43 -3.45
CA PRO A 23 -30.50 -25.58 -4.75
C PRO A 23 -29.98 -27.01 -4.91
N GLU A 24 -29.97 -27.53 -6.13
CA GLU A 24 -29.41 -28.86 -6.42
C GLU A 24 -27.97 -28.96 -5.90
N LYS A 25 -27.60 -30.12 -5.40
CA LYS A 25 -26.29 -30.35 -4.75
C LYS A 25 -25.10 -29.88 -5.59
N GLU A 26 -25.20 -30.04 -6.92
CA GLU A 26 -24.11 -29.59 -7.82
C GLU A 26 -24.00 -28.08 -7.92
N ASP A 27 -25.14 -27.38 -8.03
CA ASP A 27 -25.17 -25.92 -8.11
C ASP A 27 -24.80 -25.27 -6.77
N PHE A 28 -25.27 -25.84 -5.67
CA PHE A 28 -24.88 -25.42 -4.33
C PHE A 28 -23.37 -25.64 -4.11
N GLY A 29 -22.83 -26.76 -4.52
CA GLY A 29 -21.40 -27.07 -4.42
C GLY A 29 -20.53 -26.06 -5.18
N ARG A 30 -20.91 -25.71 -6.41
CA ARG A 30 -20.19 -24.72 -7.23
C ARG A 30 -20.27 -23.31 -6.64
N MET A 31 -21.47 -22.89 -6.23
CA MET A 31 -21.65 -21.57 -5.59
C MET A 31 -20.92 -21.47 -4.27
N ALA A 32 -21.02 -22.48 -3.41
CA ALA A 32 -20.32 -22.54 -2.14
C ALA A 32 -18.80 -22.53 -2.34
N ALA A 33 -18.27 -23.31 -3.29
CA ALA A 33 -16.85 -23.34 -3.60
C ALA A 33 -16.34 -21.99 -4.14
N SER A 34 -17.10 -21.34 -5.02
CA SER A 34 -16.77 -20.01 -5.55
C SER A 34 -16.77 -18.96 -4.44
N THR A 35 -17.80 -18.93 -3.60
CA THR A 35 -17.92 -17.98 -2.48
C THR A 35 -16.82 -18.23 -1.46
N THR A 36 -16.54 -19.46 -1.11
CA THR A 36 -15.48 -19.83 -0.18
C THR A 36 -14.12 -19.39 -0.71
N LYS A 37 -13.83 -19.61 -1.99
CA LYS A 37 -12.60 -19.17 -2.64
C LYS A 37 -12.44 -17.64 -2.59
N GLN A 38 -13.50 -16.90 -2.86
CA GLN A 38 -13.49 -15.43 -2.79
C GLN A 38 -13.26 -14.92 -1.37
N VAL A 39 -13.96 -15.48 -0.38
CA VAL A 39 -13.81 -15.12 1.04
C VAL A 39 -12.41 -15.46 1.55
N LEU A 40 -11.89 -16.63 1.18
CA LEU A 40 -10.53 -17.05 1.55
C LEU A 40 -9.48 -16.12 0.93
N ALA A 41 -9.62 -15.81 -0.36
CA ALA A 41 -8.72 -14.88 -1.04
C ALA A 41 -8.76 -13.48 -0.42
N GLN A 42 -9.94 -13.00 0.01
CA GLN A 42 -10.07 -11.73 0.70
C GLN A 42 -9.39 -11.76 2.08
N LYS A 43 -9.63 -12.79 2.87
CA LYS A 43 -8.98 -12.96 4.18
C LYS A 43 -7.47 -13.04 4.08
N LEU A 44 -6.94 -13.74 3.08
CA LEU A 44 -5.49 -13.80 2.85
C LEU A 44 -4.90 -12.43 2.51
N ARG A 45 -5.59 -11.64 1.66
CA ARG A 45 -5.16 -10.27 1.36
C ARG A 45 -5.19 -9.37 2.61
N ASP A 46 -6.21 -9.49 3.43
CA ASP A 46 -6.34 -8.70 4.66
C ASP A 46 -5.25 -9.07 5.68
N GLN A 47 -4.91 -10.35 5.78
CA GLN A 47 -3.79 -10.81 6.60
C GLN A 47 -2.44 -10.30 6.09
N GLN A 48 -2.18 -10.40 4.79
CA GLN A 48 -0.96 -9.86 4.19
C GLN A 48 -0.81 -8.35 4.44
N ARG A 49 -1.91 -7.60 4.34
CA ARG A 49 -1.92 -6.16 4.64
C ARG A 49 -1.59 -5.84 6.09
N LYS A 50 -2.17 -6.60 7.03
CA LYS A 50 -1.84 -6.45 8.44
C LYS A 50 -0.37 -6.73 8.72
N MET A 51 0.17 -7.80 8.16
CA MET A 51 1.59 -8.13 8.30
C MET A 51 2.50 -7.02 7.78
N ILE A 52 2.18 -6.45 6.60
CA ILE A 52 2.92 -5.32 6.03
C ILE A 52 2.82 -4.11 6.96
N GLN A 53 1.62 -3.80 7.46
CA GLN A 53 1.41 -2.68 8.36
C GLN A 53 2.22 -2.82 9.65
N GLU A 54 2.16 -3.97 10.30
CA GLU A 54 2.92 -4.26 11.51
C GLU A 54 4.43 -4.19 11.24
N GLU A 55 4.90 -4.80 10.16
CA GLU A 55 6.31 -4.81 9.78
C GLU A 55 6.87 -3.40 9.50
N PHE A 56 6.10 -2.54 8.83
CA PHE A 56 6.56 -1.20 8.46
C PHE A 56 6.18 -0.11 9.47
N ALA A 57 5.25 -0.37 10.41
CA ALA A 57 4.97 0.54 11.52
C ALA A 57 6.05 0.52 12.61
N ASP A 58 6.65 -0.66 12.84
CA ASP A 58 7.68 -0.86 13.86
C ASP A 58 9.11 -0.61 13.36
N LEU A 59 9.27 -0.04 12.16
CA LEU A 59 10.59 0.28 11.64
C LEU A 59 11.24 1.42 12.43
N GLU A 60 12.44 1.15 12.96
CA GLU A 60 13.28 2.17 13.63
C GLU A 60 13.73 3.24 12.62
N ASP A 61 14.06 2.81 11.40
CA ASP A 61 14.56 3.68 10.33
C ASP A 61 13.47 3.97 9.30
N PRO A 62 12.98 5.21 9.20
CA PRO A 62 11.95 5.58 8.23
C PRO A 62 12.49 5.70 6.79
N VAL A 63 13.80 5.53 6.57
CA VAL A 63 14.43 5.62 5.25
C VAL A 63 14.76 4.25 4.71
N LEU A 64 14.14 3.93 3.58
CA LEU A 64 14.25 2.64 2.92
C LEU A 64 14.98 2.77 1.58
N THR A 65 15.58 1.67 1.15
CA THR A 65 16.08 1.54 -0.22
C THR A 65 14.96 1.02 -1.11
N ALA A 66 14.59 1.80 -2.11
CA ALA A 66 13.52 1.49 -3.04
C ALA A 66 14.06 1.30 -4.46
N ARG A 67 13.57 0.29 -5.16
CA ARG A 67 13.88 0.00 -6.57
C ARG A 67 12.64 0.29 -7.43
N VAL A 68 12.81 1.06 -8.50
CA VAL A 68 11.71 1.39 -9.42
C VAL A 68 11.26 0.15 -10.19
N ILE A 69 9.96 -0.18 -10.10
CA ILE A 69 9.34 -1.29 -10.83
C ILE A 69 8.67 -0.77 -12.11
N ARG A 70 7.73 0.16 -11.95
CA ARG A 70 6.90 0.66 -13.05
C ARG A 70 6.46 2.10 -12.82
N PHE A 71 6.03 2.72 -13.91
CA PHE A 71 5.44 4.06 -13.89
C PHE A 71 3.93 3.96 -14.03
N GLU A 72 3.21 4.71 -13.22
CA GLU A 72 1.79 4.97 -13.37
C GLU A 72 1.57 6.44 -13.73
N ARG A 73 0.35 6.82 -14.14
CA ARG A 73 0.07 8.16 -14.70
C ARG A 73 0.56 9.33 -13.86
N GLN A 74 0.50 9.20 -12.54
CA GLN A 74 0.84 10.26 -11.58
C GLN A 74 1.77 9.79 -10.46
N SER A 75 2.22 8.55 -10.51
CA SER A 75 3.06 7.96 -9.47
C SER A 75 4.10 7.02 -10.05
N VAL A 76 5.12 6.75 -9.26
CA VAL A 76 6.13 5.73 -9.54
C VAL A 76 5.93 4.61 -8.53
N ILE A 77 5.78 3.39 -9.01
CA ILE A 77 5.69 2.22 -8.14
C ILE A 77 7.09 1.66 -7.94
N MET A 78 7.46 1.52 -6.69
CA MET A 78 8.76 1.07 -6.25
C MET A 78 8.64 -0.19 -5.40
N ALA A 79 9.64 -1.07 -5.47
CA ALA A 79 9.81 -2.16 -4.53
C ALA A 79 10.64 -1.67 -3.35
N VAL A 80 10.15 -1.85 -2.15
CA VAL A 80 10.85 -1.56 -0.91
C VAL A 80 10.92 -2.80 -0.04
N SER A 81 11.98 -2.94 0.75
CA SER A 81 12.13 -4.00 1.74
C SER A 81 12.39 -3.39 3.10
N SER A 82 11.81 -3.97 4.14
CA SER A 82 12.03 -3.59 5.54
C SER A 82 13.41 -4.02 6.06
N GLY A 83 14.14 -4.86 5.33
CA GLY A 83 15.46 -5.32 5.73
C GLY A 83 16.05 -6.37 4.79
N ILE A 84 17.30 -6.76 5.07
CA ILE A 84 18.04 -7.75 4.28
C ILE A 84 17.34 -9.12 4.39
N GLY A 85 17.01 -9.70 3.23
CA GLY A 85 16.36 -11.02 3.16
C GLY A 85 14.85 -11.00 3.38
N ARG A 86 14.23 -9.83 3.58
CA ARG A 86 12.78 -9.70 3.67
C ARG A 86 12.15 -9.51 2.29
N PRO A 87 10.88 -9.90 2.11
CA PRO A 87 10.19 -9.76 0.84
C PRO A 87 10.05 -8.28 0.44
N GLU A 88 10.17 -8.03 -0.85
CA GLU A 88 9.91 -6.70 -1.40
C GLU A 88 8.41 -6.42 -1.43
N VAL A 89 8.01 -5.24 -0.99
CA VAL A 89 6.63 -4.75 -0.99
C VAL A 89 6.51 -3.57 -1.92
N GLU A 90 5.39 -3.48 -2.64
CA GLU A 90 5.12 -2.33 -3.51
C GLU A 90 4.82 -1.08 -2.69
N ALA A 91 5.49 0.01 -3.03
CA ALA A 91 5.28 1.34 -2.47
C ALA A 91 4.99 2.34 -3.58
N GLU A 92 4.13 3.29 -3.30
CA GLU A 92 3.78 4.37 -4.21
C GLU A 92 4.55 5.65 -3.88
N LEU A 93 5.23 6.20 -4.89
CA LEU A 93 5.84 7.53 -4.86
C LEU A 93 4.98 8.49 -5.68
N PRO A 94 4.06 9.25 -5.05
CA PRO A 94 3.18 10.18 -5.77
C PRO A 94 3.97 11.35 -6.37
N LYS A 95 3.45 11.94 -7.44
CA LYS A 95 4.12 13.02 -8.19
C LYS A 95 4.55 14.19 -7.32
N ARG A 96 3.77 14.54 -6.31
CA ARG A 96 4.06 15.63 -5.36
C ARG A 96 5.30 15.36 -4.48
N ASP A 97 5.62 14.09 -4.29
CA ASP A 97 6.72 13.62 -3.45
C ASP A 97 7.95 13.20 -4.28
N GLN A 98 7.86 13.30 -5.63
CA GLN A 98 8.97 13.08 -6.55
C GLN A 98 9.85 14.32 -6.66
N LEU A 99 11.13 14.12 -6.95
CA LEU A 99 12.04 15.20 -7.26
C LEU A 99 12.21 15.31 -8.78
N PRO A 100 12.12 16.52 -9.36
CA PRO A 100 12.21 16.73 -10.80
C PRO A 100 13.57 16.36 -11.40
N ASN A 101 14.61 16.34 -10.58
CA ASN A 101 15.97 15.98 -10.98
C ASN A 101 16.27 14.50 -10.94
N ASP A 102 15.47 13.73 -10.24
CA ASP A 102 15.65 12.28 -10.15
C ASP A 102 15.24 11.62 -11.47
N ASN A 103 16.10 10.77 -11.98
CA ASN A 103 15.83 10.01 -13.19
C ASN A 103 15.25 8.65 -12.81
N TYR A 104 13.94 8.59 -12.65
CA TYR A 104 13.22 7.37 -12.29
C TYR A 104 13.20 6.42 -13.50
N ARG A 105 14.25 5.62 -13.69
CA ARG A 105 14.29 4.56 -14.69
C ARG A 105 13.93 3.22 -14.07
N ALA A 106 13.43 2.30 -14.87
CA ALA A 106 13.17 0.94 -14.40
C ALA A 106 14.46 0.34 -13.80
N ASN A 107 14.32 -0.30 -12.66
CA ASN A 107 15.41 -0.86 -11.84
C ASN A 107 16.38 0.17 -11.21
N ALA A 108 16.16 1.47 -11.35
CA ALA A 108 16.93 2.46 -10.61
C ALA A 108 16.61 2.36 -9.11
N THR A 109 17.64 2.53 -8.28
CA THR A 109 17.53 2.43 -6.83
C THR A 109 17.67 3.80 -6.19
N PHE A 110 16.79 4.12 -5.25
CA PHE A 110 16.76 5.39 -4.52
C PHE A 110 16.56 5.15 -3.02
N LYS A 111 17.12 6.03 -2.20
CA LYS A 111 16.72 6.16 -0.80
C LYS A 111 15.43 6.96 -0.73
N VAL A 112 14.43 6.42 -0.06
CA VAL A 112 13.10 7.02 0.09
C VAL A 112 12.69 7.07 1.55
N PHE A 113 11.95 8.10 1.92
CA PHE A 113 11.37 8.23 3.25
C PHE A 113 9.98 7.60 3.28
N LEU A 114 9.75 6.68 4.22
CA LEU A 114 8.43 6.11 4.45
C LEU A 114 7.54 7.17 5.11
N LYS A 115 6.52 7.62 4.39
CA LYS A 115 5.65 8.70 4.84
C LYS A 115 4.42 8.19 5.56
N GLU A 116 3.82 7.16 5.03
CA GLU A 116 2.55 6.64 5.51
C GLU A 116 2.39 5.17 5.12
N VAL A 117 1.81 4.39 6.03
CA VAL A 117 1.33 3.03 5.78
C VAL A 117 -0.20 3.06 5.80
N SER A 118 -0.84 2.81 4.66
CA SER A 118 -2.29 2.90 4.55
C SER A 118 -2.97 1.69 5.18
N GLU A 119 -3.88 1.94 6.10
CA GLU A 119 -4.74 0.91 6.72
C GLU A 119 -5.94 0.54 5.84
N ILE A 120 -6.29 1.43 4.91
CA ILE A 120 -7.51 1.27 4.10
C ILE A 120 -7.28 0.27 2.98
N ALA A 121 -8.22 -0.67 2.85
CA ALA A 121 -8.25 -1.68 1.80
C ALA A 121 -8.53 -1.07 0.40
N ARG A 122 -7.57 -0.33 -0.17
CA ARG A 122 -7.63 0.18 -1.55
C ARG A 122 -7.01 -0.82 -2.52
N LYS A 123 -7.41 -0.72 -3.79
CA LYS A 123 -6.72 -1.41 -4.88
C LYS A 123 -5.42 -0.64 -5.15
N GLY A 124 -4.28 -1.17 -4.70
CA GLY A 124 -2.98 -0.54 -4.94
C GLY A 124 -1.98 -0.76 -3.82
N PRO A 125 -0.80 -0.16 -3.92
CA PRO A 125 0.23 -0.22 -2.89
C PRO A 125 -0.27 0.34 -1.55
N GLN A 126 0.20 -0.24 -0.46
CA GLN A 126 -0.17 0.15 0.90
C GLN A 126 0.83 1.16 1.47
N LEU A 127 2.04 1.19 0.97
CA LEU A 127 3.11 2.05 1.44
C LEU A 127 3.20 3.31 0.57
N PHE A 128 3.25 4.47 1.22
CA PHE A 128 3.50 5.74 0.56
C PHE A 128 4.87 6.27 0.95
N VAL A 129 5.69 6.53 -0.05
CA VAL A 129 7.06 6.99 0.14
C VAL A 129 7.27 8.38 -0.46
N SER A 130 8.25 9.09 0.04
CA SER A 130 8.60 10.44 -0.38
C SER A 130 10.09 10.63 -0.60
N ARG A 131 10.45 11.37 -1.65
CA ARG A 131 11.80 11.88 -1.88
C ARG A 131 11.96 13.35 -1.46
N ALA A 132 10.83 14.04 -1.35
CA ALA A 132 10.79 15.46 -1.00
C ALA A 132 10.74 15.72 0.53
N ASN A 133 10.54 14.69 1.35
CA ASN A 133 10.42 14.84 2.80
C ASN A 133 11.74 15.31 3.43
N ALA A 134 11.65 16.26 4.38
CA ALA A 134 12.80 16.74 5.14
C ALA A 134 13.44 15.66 6.01
N GLY A 135 12.65 14.71 6.52
CA GLY A 135 13.13 13.57 7.30
C GLY A 135 14.16 12.70 6.57
N LEU A 136 14.08 12.63 5.22
CA LEU A 136 15.10 11.97 4.43
C LEU A 136 16.48 12.62 4.61
N VAL A 137 16.51 13.95 4.68
CA VAL A 137 17.77 14.70 4.84
C VAL A 137 18.31 14.55 6.25
N VAL A 138 17.42 14.64 7.26
CA VAL A 138 17.81 14.43 8.67
C VAL A 138 18.48 13.07 8.82
N TYR A 139 17.85 12.03 8.36
CA TYR A 139 18.38 10.67 8.42
C TYR A 139 19.74 10.53 7.72
N LEU A 140 19.90 11.15 6.54
CA LEU A 140 21.19 11.12 5.83
C LEU A 140 22.26 11.86 6.60
N PHE A 141 21.95 13.00 7.21
CA PHE A 141 22.91 13.72 8.07
C PHE A 141 23.30 12.93 9.31
N GLU A 142 22.32 12.30 9.97
CA GLU A 142 22.55 11.46 11.15
C GLU A 142 23.45 10.26 10.85
N ASN A 143 23.37 9.72 9.63
CA ASN A 143 24.21 8.56 9.24
C ASN A 143 25.56 8.94 8.63
N GLU A 144 25.68 10.11 8.01
CA GLU A 144 26.89 10.50 7.26
C GLU A 144 27.79 11.47 8.03
N VAL A 145 27.28 12.14 9.09
CA VAL A 145 28.02 13.15 9.85
C VAL A 145 28.41 12.59 11.22
N PRO A 146 29.71 12.28 11.44
CA PRO A 146 30.17 11.69 12.70
C PRO A 146 29.84 12.55 13.93
N GLU A 147 29.93 13.86 13.82
CA GLU A 147 29.69 14.79 14.93
C GLU A 147 28.23 14.75 15.42
N ILE A 148 27.29 14.40 14.53
CA ILE A 148 25.89 14.19 14.89
C ILE A 148 25.72 12.85 15.59
N GLN A 149 26.39 11.79 15.10
CA GLN A 149 26.38 10.47 15.73
C GLN A 149 26.99 10.49 17.13
N GLU A 150 28.04 11.25 17.31
CA GLU A 150 28.72 11.45 18.61
C GLU A 150 27.93 12.38 19.56
N GLY A 151 26.87 13.04 19.06
CA GLY A 151 26.04 13.96 19.82
C GLY A 151 26.66 15.33 20.07
N SER A 152 27.81 15.64 19.45
CA SER A 152 28.47 16.94 19.53
C SER A 152 27.67 18.04 18.81
N VAL A 153 26.96 17.67 17.75
CA VAL A 153 26.06 18.55 16.99
C VAL A 153 24.67 17.94 16.97
N LYS A 154 23.64 18.77 17.13
CA LYS A 154 22.25 18.35 17.04
C LYS A 154 21.52 19.15 15.97
N ILE A 155 20.75 18.46 15.14
CA ILE A 155 19.84 19.10 14.19
C ILE A 155 18.62 19.61 14.96
N VAL A 156 18.43 20.92 14.99
CA VAL A 156 17.32 21.59 15.69
C VAL A 156 16.11 21.74 14.78
N ALA A 157 16.34 22.10 13.51
CA ALA A 157 15.29 22.33 12.55
C ALA A 157 15.77 22.04 11.12
N VAL A 158 14.86 21.50 10.30
CA VAL A 158 15.10 21.29 8.87
C VAL A 158 13.92 21.83 8.07
N SER A 159 14.25 22.61 7.05
CA SER A 159 13.26 23.07 6.07
C SER A 159 13.72 22.70 4.67
N ARG A 160 12.90 21.98 3.93
CA ARG A 160 13.20 21.48 2.60
C ARG A 160 12.15 21.93 1.59
N GLU A 161 12.62 22.36 0.41
CA GLU A 161 11.79 22.73 -0.71
C GLU A 161 11.18 21.49 -1.37
N ALA A 162 9.84 21.38 -1.39
CA ALA A 162 9.16 20.20 -1.95
C ALA A 162 9.12 20.22 -3.49
N ASN A 163 9.06 21.43 -4.11
CA ASN A 163 8.98 21.60 -5.57
C ASN A 163 9.97 22.67 -6.01
N PRO A 164 11.22 22.30 -6.33
CA PRO A 164 12.18 23.28 -6.83
C PRO A 164 11.72 23.84 -8.18
N PRO A 165 11.89 25.16 -8.42
CA PRO A 165 11.37 25.83 -9.61
C PRO A 165 12.06 25.40 -10.90
N SER A 166 13.18 24.74 -10.83
CA SER A 166 13.98 24.32 -11.98
C SER A 166 14.54 22.91 -11.81
N ARG A 167 14.54 22.14 -12.88
CA ARG A 167 15.20 20.82 -12.94
C ARG A 167 16.72 20.90 -12.78
N ALA A 168 17.32 22.06 -13.03
CA ALA A 168 18.76 22.25 -12.95
C ALA A 168 19.26 22.39 -11.50
N VAL A 169 18.37 22.75 -10.58
CA VAL A 169 18.72 22.97 -9.17
C VAL A 169 17.90 21.98 -8.34
N GLY A 170 18.56 21.11 -7.60
CA GLY A 170 17.90 20.20 -6.66
C GLY A 170 17.14 20.97 -5.56
N PRO A 171 16.35 20.27 -4.74
CA PRO A 171 15.60 20.90 -3.66
C PRO A 171 16.55 21.52 -2.65
N ARG A 172 16.34 22.80 -2.34
CA ARG A 172 17.10 23.50 -1.31
C ARG A 172 16.69 22.97 0.05
N THR A 173 17.68 22.77 0.92
CA THR A 173 17.44 22.37 2.30
C THR A 173 18.23 23.29 3.21
N LYS A 174 17.54 23.86 4.22
CA LYS A 174 18.18 24.56 5.32
C LYS A 174 18.15 23.66 6.54
N VAL A 175 19.30 23.50 7.16
CA VAL A 175 19.47 22.73 8.40
C VAL A 175 20.03 23.69 9.44
N ALA A 176 19.45 23.68 10.62
CA ALA A 176 19.87 24.48 11.76
C ALA A 176 20.10 23.59 12.99
#